data_7f1fcf5266876e39846476ba00b9176f
#
_entry.id   7f1fcf5266876e39846476ba00b9176f
#
_cell.length_a   1.000
_cell.length_b   1.000
_cell.length_c   1.000
_cell.angle_alpha   90.00
_cell.angle_beta   90.00
_cell.angle_gamma   90.00
#
_symmetry.space_group_name_H-M   'P 1'
#
loop_
_entity.id
_entity.type
_entity.pdbx_description
1 polymer ?
#
loop_
_entity_poly.entity_id
_entity_poly.type
_entity_poly.pdbx_seq_one_letter_code
_entity_poly.pdbx_strand_id
1 'polypeptide(L)'
;MTAYPPVRDFAERLNQANEIRDLTRDDASNDFSTEQPPTNDDEARFKQLGLPGFASFTKALGHQDNGLVQEQSFNSLLTAIQEGTQIAFEGVQLGGGIRKLANPLNAFSFQLIGNDSHGARMAAAPSFSSRNSAVDLVERYWMALCRDIPFDQYFLSPLIADACEDLNNLGFEQEFGFTCTPQTIFRGPYTGCDIGPHVSQFLLQDFDFGNQPIRQLQRYPQEGLDYLTDFDGWFQVNNGNIDPTGTDFLVGERRIITLRDAGQWVHIDFPYQSALWSTIILLGLGAEISEASPYANGDIRSSEPFGSLGGPDVTIQPALAAVYALKHAWFQKWCVHRRLRPEVYAQRLELFRRGLLEPTASDPLNNGLFNQLFGAGADVWRQTQVLERILEHNKMQNQVNFRTDPEGTWLLPIAFPEGSPTHPAYPGGHSAFVAAAATTAKALFQDAPFPNPVIPTSNGQGLVPYTGPALTIHGELNKLIANITLFRDGAGMHWRTDGTASGINTPPDRMGVGIPTGGNLLGEMLAVSMLRDIKRTYREELGLFKFQGLDGGPIEI
;
A
#
# COMPACT_ATOMS: atom_id res chain seq x y z
N MET A 1 -1.84 23.58 26.36
CA MET A 1 -0.55 24.31 26.40
C MET A 1 -0.87 25.79 26.39
N THR A 2 -0.31 26.57 27.32
CA THR A 2 -0.39 28.03 27.26
C THR A 2 0.42 28.49 26.04
N ALA A 3 -0.21 29.26 25.15
CA ALA A 3 0.50 29.84 24.01
C ALA A 3 1.69 30.67 24.51
N TYR A 4 2.84 30.54 23.86
CA TYR A 4 3.99 31.37 24.18
C TYR A 4 3.63 32.85 23.99
N PRO A 5 4.02 33.76 24.90
CA PRO A 5 3.73 35.17 24.75
C PRO A 5 4.36 35.74 23.45
N PRO A 6 3.78 36.78 22.85
CA PRO A 6 4.39 37.43 21.70
C PRO A 6 5.80 37.90 22.01
N VAL A 7 6.78 37.47 21.22
CA VAL A 7 8.18 37.78 21.40
C VAL A 7 8.61 38.88 20.43
N ARG A 8 9.14 39.97 20.92
CA ARG A 8 9.67 41.10 20.16
C ARG A 8 11.20 41.13 20.12
N ASP A 9 11.85 40.46 21.09
CA ASP A 9 13.29 40.32 21.15
C ASP A 9 13.76 39.05 20.40
N PHE A 10 14.77 39.19 19.55
CA PHE A 10 15.29 38.06 18.78
C PHE A 10 15.96 36.99 19.62
N ALA A 11 16.62 37.35 20.75
CA ALA A 11 17.23 36.37 21.63
C ALA A 11 16.17 35.55 22.37
N GLU A 12 15.12 36.19 22.83
CA GLU A 12 13.97 35.52 23.44
C GLU A 12 13.24 34.61 22.40
N ARG A 13 13.07 35.09 21.17
CA ARG A 13 12.51 34.27 20.08
C ARG A 13 13.35 33.03 19.78
N LEU A 14 14.69 33.17 19.76
CA LEU A 14 15.60 32.04 19.57
C LEU A 14 15.46 31.02 20.70
N ASN A 15 15.38 31.50 21.96
CA ASN A 15 15.19 30.61 23.10
C ASN A 15 13.90 29.81 23.02
N GLN A 16 12.76 30.44 22.68
CA GLN A 16 11.50 29.75 22.48
C GLN A 16 11.55 28.75 21.31
N ALA A 17 12.21 29.11 20.21
CA ALA A 17 12.35 28.21 19.07
C ALA A 17 13.20 26.97 19.42
N ASN A 18 14.24 27.14 20.26
CA ASN A 18 15.04 26.01 20.73
C ASN A 18 14.26 25.16 21.73
N GLU A 19 13.50 25.77 22.65
CA GLU A 19 12.63 25.04 23.58
C GLU A 19 11.62 24.14 22.82
N ILE A 20 10.97 24.65 21.76
CA ILE A 20 10.07 23.84 20.92
C ILE A 20 10.82 22.68 20.28
N ARG A 21 12.03 22.91 19.72
CA ARG A 21 12.86 21.86 19.14
C ARG A 21 13.30 20.81 20.15
N ASP A 22 13.63 21.24 21.37
CA ASP A 22 14.00 20.33 22.46
C ASP A 22 12.82 19.45 22.86
N LEU A 23 11.60 20.01 22.95
CA LEU A 23 10.38 19.24 23.22
C LEU A 23 10.09 18.21 22.11
N THR A 24 10.23 18.57 20.83
CA THR A 24 10.03 17.63 19.73
C THR A 24 11.09 16.54 19.71
N ARG A 25 12.36 16.88 19.99
CA ARG A 25 13.44 15.90 20.15
C ARG A 25 13.16 14.93 21.30
N ASP A 26 12.70 15.43 22.44
CA ASP A 26 12.44 14.60 23.61
C ASP A 26 11.27 13.64 23.35
N ASP A 27 10.21 14.07 22.67
CA ASP A 27 9.13 13.18 22.26
C ASP A 27 9.63 12.11 21.26
N ALA A 28 10.36 12.51 20.23
CA ALA A 28 10.92 11.57 19.27
C ALA A 28 11.84 10.54 19.97
N SER A 29 12.61 10.97 20.98
CA SER A 29 13.46 10.09 21.76
C SER A 29 12.66 9.14 22.66
N ASN A 30 11.54 9.59 23.22
CA ASN A 30 10.64 8.76 24.03
C ASN A 30 9.90 7.73 23.20
N ASP A 31 9.53 8.08 21.96
CA ASP A 31 8.84 7.19 21.03
C ASP A 31 9.80 6.21 20.33
N PHE A 32 11.10 6.47 20.37
CA PHE A 32 12.11 5.65 19.71
C PHE A 32 12.25 4.28 20.39
N SER A 33 11.98 3.21 19.63
CA SER A 33 12.22 1.85 20.12
C SER A 33 13.67 1.43 19.86
N THR A 34 14.37 1.02 20.93
CA THR A 34 15.70 0.41 20.83
C THR A 34 15.66 -1.11 20.68
N GLU A 35 14.47 -1.71 20.72
CA GLU A 35 14.31 -3.14 20.48
C GLU A 35 14.49 -3.46 18.99
N GLN A 36 15.09 -4.62 18.72
CA GLN A 36 15.22 -5.08 17.34
C GLN A 36 13.82 -5.29 16.73
N PRO A 37 13.58 -4.80 15.51
CA PRO A 37 12.32 -5.05 14.83
C PRO A 37 12.09 -6.57 14.64
N PRO A 38 10.88 -7.07 14.90
CA PRO A 38 10.58 -8.49 14.71
C PRO A 38 10.62 -8.85 13.22
N THR A 39 11.18 -10.03 12.91
CA THR A 39 11.16 -10.65 11.58
C THR A 39 10.34 -11.93 11.58
N ASN A 40 9.97 -12.42 10.40
CA ASN A 40 9.28 -13.69 10.26
C ASN A 40 10.24 -14.89 10.11
N ASP A 41 11.54 -14.66 10.21
CA ASP A 41 12.63 -15.64 10.10
C ASP A 41 12.74 -16.40 8.76
N ASP A 42 11.97 -16.04 7.75
CA ASP A 42 11.97 -16.69 6.44
C ASP A 42 13.37 -16.70 5.80
N GLU A 43 14.09 -15.57 5.84
CA GLU A 43 15.43 -15.45 5.24
C GLU A 43 16.42 -16.45 5.86
N ALA A 44 16.42 -16.57 7.18
CA ALA A 44 17.28 -17.51 7.91
C ALA A 44 16.85 -18.96 7.66
N ARG A 45 15.55 -19.25 7.70
CA ARG A 45 14.99 -20.58 7.45
C ARG A 45 15.32 -21.10 6.06
N PHE A 46 15.06 -20.32 5.01
CA PHE A 46 15.33 -20.78 3.64
C PHE A 46 16.82 -20.87 3.32
N LYS A 47 17.66 -20.03 3.93
CA LYS A 47 19.11 -20.20 3.86
C LYS A 47 19.57 -21.54 4.46
N GLN A 48 19.02 -21.95 5.61
CA GLN A 48 19.30 -23.26 6.23
C GLN A 48 18.84 -24.44 5.36
N LEU A 49 17.79 -24.26 4.57
CA LEU A 49 17.31 -25.26 3.61
C LEU A 49 18.12 -25.29 2.29
N GLY A 50 19.18 -24.48 2.16
CA GLY A 50 19.98 -24.37 0.94
C GLY A 50 19.30 -23.58 -0.19
N LEU A 51 18.29 -22.77 0.15
CA LEU A 51 17.51 -21.96 -0.79
C LEU A 51 17.56 -20.46 -0.40
N PRO A 52 18.75 -19.83 -0.34
CA PRO A 52 18.88 -18.43 0.04
C PRO A 52 18.03 -17.53 -0.89
N GLY A 53 17.31 -16.57 -0.33
CA GLY A 53 16.46 -15.65 -1.07
C GLY A 53 15.13 -16.24 -1.58
N PHE A 54 14.80 -17.50 -1.30
CA PHE A 54 13.58 -18.17 -1.79
C PHE A 54 12.30 -17.42 -1.40
N ALA A 55 12.23 -16.91 -0.18
CA ALA A 55 11.10 -16.17 0.36
C ALA A 55 11.38 -14.66 0.51
N SER A 56 12.46 -14.15 -0.09
CA SER A 56 12.90 -12.77 0.01
C SER A 56 12.73 -12.00 -1.30
N PHE A 57 12.88 -10.70 -1.24
CA PHE A 57 12.95 -9.83 -2.42
C PHE A 57 14.19 -10.15 -3.26
N THR A 58 13.97 -10.41 -4.55
CA THR A 58 15.04 -10.78 -5.49
C THR A 58 14.97 -10.05 -6.83
N LYS A 59 13.95 -9.23 -7.06
CA LYS A 59 13.74 -8.56 -8.35
C LYS A 59 14.93 -7.67 -8.73
N ALA A 60 15.30 -7.70 -10.00
CA ALA A 60 16.47 -7.09 -10.61
C ALA A 60 17.82 -7.73 -10.23
N LEU A 61 17.86 -8.67 -9.29
CA LEU A 61 19.05 -9.48 -9.02
C LEU A 61 19.27 -10.53 -10.12
N GLY A 62 20.46 -11.14 -10.18
CA GLY A 62 20.73 -12.23 -11.09
C GLY A 62 20.00 -13.52 -10.68
N HIS A 63 19.29 -14.16 -11.62
CA HIS A 63 18.60 -15.43 -11.41
C HIS A 63 19.23 -16.55 -12.19
N GLN A 64 19.06 -17.78 -11.69
CA GLN A 64 19.37 -19.04 -12.37
C GLN A 64 18.28 -19.34 -13.41
N ASP A 65 18.52 -20.25 -14.34
CA ASP A 65 17.57 -20.62 -15.41
C ASP A 65 16.19 -21.08 -14.90
N ASN A 66 16.12 -21.61 -13.69
CA ASN A 66 14.86 -21.98 -13.04
C ASN A 66 14.17 -20.78 -12.33
N GLY A 67 14.73 -19.58 -12.39
CA GLY A 67 14.17 -18.38 -11.76
C GLY A 67 14.42 -18.27 -10.25
N LEU A 68 15.25 -19.11 -9.65
CA LEU A 68 15.78 -18.86 -8.30
C LEU A 68 16.91 -17.87 -8.37
N VAL A 69 17.03 -17.02 -7.34
CA VAL A 69 18.10 -16.03 -7.30
C VAL A 69 19.48 -16.71 -7.22
N GLN A 70 20.47 -16.15 -7.89
CA GLN A 70 21.86 -16.54 -7.71
C GLN A 70 22.33 -16.13 -6.31
N GLU A 71 22.89 -17.06 -5.56
CA GLU A 71 23.31 -16.82 -4.18
C GLU A 71 24.29 -15.64 -4.06
N GLN A 72 25.23 -15.54 -4.99
CA GLN A 72 26.21 -14.45 -5.01
C GLN A 72 25.53 -13.09 -5.20
N SER A 73 24.54 -13.00 -6.10
CA SER A 73 23.76 -11.79 -6.32
C SER A 73 22.97 -11.39 -5.07
N PHE A 74 22.30 -12.35 -4.42
CA PHE A 74 21.56 -12.10 -3.19
C PHE A 74 22.48 -11.66 -2.03
N ASN A 75 23.63 -12.32 -1.85
CA ASN A 75 24.60 -11.96 -0.82
C ASN A 75 25.18 -10.55 -1.05
N SER A 76 25.41 -10.15 -2.32
CA SER A 76 25.87 -8.77 -2.62
C SER A 76 24.85 -7.71 -2.19
N LEU A 77 23.55 -7.98 -2.32
CA LEU A 77 22.51 -7.11 -1.79
C LEU A 77 22.53 -7.03 -0.26
N LEU A 78 22.65 -8.17 0.43
CA LEU A 78 22.70 -8.19 1.91
C LEU A 78 23.91 -7.41 2.43
N THR A 79 25.08 -7.55 1.78
CA THR A 79 26.28 -6.78 2.12
C THR A 79 26.05 -5.27 1.93
N ALA A 80 25.45 -4.88 0.81
CA ALA A 80 25.17 -3.46 0.54
C ALA A 80 24.20 -2.84 1.57
N ILE A 81 23.20 -3.61 1.99
CA ILE A 81 22.27 -3.19 3.06
C ILE A 81 23.00 -3.04 4.39
N GLN A 82 23.89 -3.96 4.73
CA GLN A 82 24.67 -3.91 5.97
C GLN A 82 25.61 -2.68 6.01
N GLU A 83 26.22 -2.33 4.88
CA GLU A 83 27.10 -1.18 4.77
C GLU A 83 26.35 0.15 4.67
N GLY A 84 25.16 0.17 4.06
CA GLY A 84 24.27 1.33 3.97
C GLY A 84 24.83 2.52 3.18
N THR A 85 25.79 2.31 2.27
CA THR A 85 26.42 3.37 1.49
C THR A 85 26.09 3.27 0.01
N GLN A 86 26.15 4.40 -0.71
CA GLN A 86 25.94 4.40 -2.15
C GLN A 86 26.94 3.48 -2.87
N ILE A 87 28.20 3.51 -2.47
CA ILE A 87 29.27 2.68 -3.08
C ILE A 87 28.94 1.19 -2.92
N ALA A 88 28.43 0.79 -1.75
CA ALA A 88 28.04 -0.59 -1.51
C ALA A 88 26.86 -1.01 -2.41
N PHE A 89 25.86 -0.15 -2.59
CA PHE A 89 24.73 -0.44 -3.49
C PHE A 89 25.15 -0.47 -4.97
N GLU A 90 26.13 0.32 -5.39
CA GLU A 90 26.71 0.20 -6.74
C GLU A 90 27.47 -1.13 -6.96
N GLY A 91 27.85 -1.82 -5.87
CA GLY A 91 28.46 -3.16 -5.91
C GLY A 91 27.46 -4.31 -6.01
N VAL A 92 26.15 -4.08 -5.96
CA VAL A 92 25.13 -5.13 -6.07
C VAL A 92 25.12 -5.75 -7.46
N GLN A 93 25.18 -7.07 -7.51
CA GLN A 93 25.17 -7.82 -8.77
C GLN A 93 23.74 -7.96 -9.32
N LEU A 94 23.38 -7.05 -10.24
CA LEU A 94 22.10 -7.07 -10.94
C LEU A 94 22.10 -8.09 -12.09
N GLY A 95 20.92 -8.61 -12.44
CA GLY A 95 20.75 -9.59 -13.51
C GLY A 95 20.91 -9.00 -14.91
N GLY A 96 20.06 -8.03 -15.27
CA GLY A 96 20.04 -7.44 -16.62
C GLY A 96 20.62 -6.04 -16.74
N GLY A 97 20.71 -5.32 -15.64
CA GLY A 97 21.32 -3.98 -15.59
C GLY A 97 20.47 -2.81 -16.10
N ILE A 98 19.33 -3.03 -16.75
CA ILE A 98 18.44 -1.96 -17.21
C ILE A 98 17.67 -1.37 -16.03
N ARG A 99 17.02 -2.22 -15.25
CA ARG A 99 16.29 -1.79 -14.05
C ARG A 99 17.20 -1.79 -12.84
N LYS A 100 17.16 -0.68 -12.09
CA LYS A 100 17.94 -0.48 -10.87
C LYS A 100 17.05 -0.67 -9.63
N LEU A 101 17.68 -0.90 -8.48
CA LEU A 101 17.00 -0.91 -7.19
C LEU A 101 16.41 0.48 -6.88
N ALA A 102 15.17 0.52 -6.42
CA ALA A 102 14.46 1.76 -6.16
C ALA A 102 14.93 2.42 -4.86
N ASN A 103 15.89 3.32 -4.98
CA ASN A 103 16.43 4.21 -3.94
C ASN A 103 16.61 3.55 -2.54
N PRO A 104 17.40 2.46 -2.40
CA PRO A 104 17.59 1.82 -1.10
C PRO A 104 18.18 2.77 -0.03
N LEU A 105 18.92 3.81 -0.43
CA LEU A 105 19.49 4.81 0.50
C LEU A 105 18.44 5.62 1.26
N ASN A 106 17.19 5.70 0.74
CA ASN A 106 16.11 6.33 1.50
C ASN A 106 15.84 5.64 2.86
N ALA A 107 16.18 4.35 2.96
CA ALA A 107 16.09 3.59 4.21
C ALA A 107 17.01 4.10 5.33
N PHE A 108 18.04 4.86 4.98
CA PHE A 108 19.03 5.39 5.92
C PHE A 108 18.89 6.90 6.14
N SER A 109 17.84 7.52 5.60
CA SER A 109 17.59 8.95 5.72
C SER A 109 16.98 9.27 7.09
N PHE A 110 17.51 10.27 7.76
CA PHE A 110 16.97 10.78 9.03
C PHE A 110 15.68 11.58 8.81
N GLN A 111 14.86 11.65 9.86
CA GLN A 111 13.66 12.48 9.94
C GLN A 111 13.72 13.41 11.14
N LEU A 112 13.29 14.67 10.95
CA LEU A 112 13.38 15.73 11.97
C LEU A 112 12.02 16.17 12.52
N ILE A 113 10.91 15.77 11.88
CA ILE A 113 9.54 16.07 12.33
C ILE A 113 8.83 14.72 12.51
N GLY A 114 8.25 14.52 13.68
CA GLY A 114 7.71 13.23 14.09
C GLY A 114 8.81 12.23 14.45
N ASN A 115 8.42 10.96 14.60
CA ASN A 115 9.33 9.89 14.97
C ASN A 115 10.33 9.58 13.84
N ASP A 116 11.57 9.26 14.17
CA ASP A 116 12.56 8.79 13.18
C ASP A 116 12.21 7.39 12.67
N SER A 117 12.49 7.13 11.39
CA SER A 117 12.13 5.88 10.72
C SER A 117 12.75 4.64 11.38
N HIS A 118 13.95 4.74 11.94
CA HIS A 118 14.64 3.63 12.62
C HIS A 118 14.07 3.36 14.03
N GLY A 119 13.40 4.33 14.63
CA GLY A 119 12.73 4.19 15.93
C GLY A 119 11.33 3.58 15.83
N ALA A 120 10.74 3.55 14.65
CA ALA A 120 9.41 3.00 14.44
C ALA A 120 9.44 1.47 14.45
N ARG A 121 8.71 0.86 15.38
CA ARG A 121 8.55 -0.60 15.45
C ARG A 121 7.35 -1.04 14.62
N MET A 122 7.50 -2.16 13.92
CA MET A 122 6.45 -2.73 13.08
C MET A 122 6.38 -4.25 13.29
N ALA A 123 5.18 -4.84 13.21
CA ALA A 123 5.02 -6.29 13.29
C ALA A 123 5.67 -6.98 12.08
N ALA A 124 6.11 -8.23 12.26
CA ALA A 124 6.64 -9.03 11.17
C ALA A 124 5.57 -9.28 10.08
N ALA A 125 6.01 -9.31 8.81
CA ALA A 125 5.16 -9.80 7.73
C ALA A 125 4.77 -11.27 7.96
N PRO A 126 3.60 -11.73 7.48
CA PRO A 126 3.30 -13.15 7.48
C PRO A 126 4.41 -13.96 6.79
N SER A 127 4.77 -15.12 7.37
CA SER A 127 5.81 -15.95 6.79
C SER A 127 5.35 -16.56 5.45
N PHE A 128 6.31 -16.87 4.57
CA PHE A 128 6.06 -17.50 3.27
C PHE A 128 5.20 -18.76 3.39
N SER A 129 5.51 -19.60 4.38
CA SER A 129 4.84 -20.88 4.58
C SER A 129 3.54 -20.81 5.39
N SER A 130 3.10 -19.61 5.78
CA SER A 130 1.88 -19.44 6.55
C SER A 130 0.62 -19.66 5.69
N ARG A 131 -0.45 -20.07 6.36
CA ARG A 131 -1.78 -20.10 5.74
C ARG A 131 -2.21 -18.71 5.25
N ASN A 132 -1.93 -17.68 6.04
CA ASN A 132 -2.22 -16.28 5.72
C ASN A 132 -1.60 -15.87 4.37
N SER A 133 -0.30 -16.11 4.14
CA SER A 133 0.33 -15.77 2.86
C SER A 133 -0.26 -16.55 1.68
N ALA A 134 -0.67 -17.80 1.88
CA ALA A 134 -1.31 -18.57 0.82
C ALA A 134 -2.71 -18.05 0.47
N VAL A 135 -3.57 -17.77 1.47
CA VAL A 135 -4.90 -17.19 1.25
C VAL A 135 -4.81 -15.79 0.65
N ASP A 136 -3.84 -14.98 1.09
CA ASP A 136 -3.57 -13.66 0.51
C ASP A 136 -3.23 -13.77 -0.99
N LEU A 137 -2.39 -14.73 -1.41
CA LEU A 137 -2.09 -14.92 -2.83
C LEU A 137 -3.30 -15.45 -3.63
N VAL A 138 -4.14 -16.30 -3.04
CA VAL A 138 -5.40 -16.72 -3.69
C VAL A 138 -6.28 -15.49 -3.98
N GLU A 139 -6.38 -14.55 -3.04
CA GLU A 139 -7.08 -13.29 -3.31
C GLU A 139 -6.44 -12.50 -4.46
N ARG A 140 -5.09 -12.45 -4.55
CA ARG A 140 -4.40 -11.79 -5.70
C ARG A 140 -4.74 -12.44 -7.04
N TYR A 141 -4.81 -13.75 -7.09
CA TYR A 141 -5.24 -14.46 -8.28
C TYR A 141 -6.69 -14.12 -8.66
N TRP A 142 -7.62 -14.12 -7.70
CA TRP A 142 -8.99 -13.70 -7.94
C TRP A 142 -9.09 -12.23 -8.37
N MET A 143 -8.31 -11.34 -7.78
CA MET A 143 -8.24 -9.95 -8.24
C MET A 143 -7.76 -9.85 -9.69
N ALA A 144 -6.79 -10.66 -10.11
CA ALA A 144 -6.31 -10.68 -11.50
C ALA A 144 -7.42 -11.15 -12.47
N LEU A 145 -8.12 -12.22 -12.14
CA LEU A 145 -9.23 -12.75 -12.95
C LEU A 145 -10.43 -11.78 -13.02
N CYS A 146 -10.71 -11.07 -11.95
CA CYS A 146 -11.85 -10.14 -11.84
C CYS A 146 -11.49 -8.69 -12.24
N ARG A 147 -10.28 -8.44 -12.68
CA ARG A 147 -9.70 -7.09 -12.85
C ARG A 147 -10.50 -6.20 -13.77
N ASP A 148 -11.15 -6.77 -14.79
CA ASP A 148 -11.91 -6.05 -15.82
C ASP A 148 -13.41 -5.99 -15.54
N ILE A 149 -13.91 -6.60 -14.46
CA ILE A 149 -15.32 -6.53 -14.07
C ILE A 149 -15.61 -5.14 -13.50
N PRO A 150 -16.57 -4.38 -14.06
CA PRO A 150 -16.98 -3.11 -13.47
C PRO A 150 -17.52 -3.29 -12.05
N PHE A 151 -17.20 -2.36 -11.14
CA PHE A 151 -17.62 -2.45 -9.74
C PHE A 151 -19.15 -2.48 -9.56
N ASP A 152 -19.91 -1.86 -10.46
CA ASP A 152 -21.38 -1.89 -10.47
C ASP A 152 -21.95 -3.25 -10.89
N GLN A 153 -21.13 -4.14 -11.44
CA GLN A 153 -21.50 -5.49 -11.88
C GLN A 153 -21.13 -6.58 -10.85
N TYR A 154 -20.50 -6.26 -9.74
CA TYR A 154 -20.02 -7.25 -8.77
C TYR A 154 -21.13 -8.15 -8.22
N PHE A 155 -22.33 -7.60 -7.98
CA PHE A 155 -23.48 -8.38 -7.51
C PHE A 155 -24.09 -9.32 -8.56
N LEU A 156 -23.78 -9.10 -9.84
CA LEU A 156 -24.32 -9.88 -10.96
C LEU A 156 -23.30 -10.85 -11.56
N SER A 157 -22.03 -10.71 -11.23
CA SER A 157 -20.95 -11.49 -11.84
C SER A 157 -20.80 -12.86 -11.18
N PRO A 158 -20.95 -13.96 -11.95
CA PRO A 158 -20.66 -15.30 -11.46
C PRO A 158 -19.20 -15.45 -10.99
N LEU A 159 -18.26 -14.78 -11.66
CA LEU A 159 -16.85 -14.85 -11.30
C LEU A 159 -16.55 -14.21 -9.94
N ILE A 160 -17.26 -13.14 -9.59
CA ILE A 160 -17.19 -12.54 -8.24
C ILE A 160 -17.82 -13.49 -7.20
N ALA A 161 -18.91 -14.17 -7.54
CA ALA A 161 -19.52 -15.16 -6.65
C ALA A 161 -18.56 -16.34 -6.40
N ASP A 162 -17.94 -16.88 -7.45
CA ASP A 162 -16.93 -17.94 -7.34
C ASP A 162 -15.74 -17.52 -6.48
N ALA A 163 -15.25 -16.27 -6.64
CA ALA A 163 -14.17 -15.72 -5.83
C ALA A 163 -14.54 -15.62 -4.34
N CYS A 164 -15.76 -15.15 -4.05
CA CYS A 164 -16.27 -15.09 -2.67
C CYS A 164 -16.38 -16.50 -2.06
N GLU A 165 -16.90 -17.47 -2.80
CA GLU A 165 -17.06 -18.84 -2.33
C GLU A 165 -15.70 -19.49 -2.04
N ASP A 166 -14.73 -19.40 -2.97
CA ASP A 166 -13.41 -19.99 -2.80
C ASP A 166 -12.68 -19.38 -1.60
N LEU A 167 -12.64 -18.05 -1.49
CA LEU A 167 -12.00 -17.35 -0.38
C LEU A 167 -12.64 -17.70 0.99
N ASN A 168 -13.97 -17.73 1.07
CA ASN A 168 -14.66 -18.09 2.31
C ASN A 168 -14.41 -19.55 2.71
N ASN A 169 -14.41 -20.48 1.75
CA ASN A 169 -14.08 -21.89 1.98
C ASN A 169 -12.64 -22.09 2.48
N LEU A 170 -11.74 -21.18 2.09
CA LEU A 170 -10.35 -21.14 2.56
C LEU A 170 -10.17 -20.41 3.90
N GLY A 171 -11.23 -19.99 4.56
CA GLY A 171 -11.14 -19.31 5.85
C GLY A 171 -10.62 -17.88 5.77
N PHE A 172 -10.99 -17.13 4.75
CA PHE A 172 -10.60 -15.72 4.58
C PHE A 172 -10.96 -14.86 5.79
N GLU A 173 -12.14 -15.08 6.40
CA GLU A 173 -12.57 -14.35 7.59
C GLU A 173 -11.64 -14.56 8.79
N GLN A 174 -11.13 -15.78 8.97
CA GLN A 174 -10.19 -16.09 10.05
C GLN A 174 -8.84 -15.38 9.87
N GLU A 175 -8.43 -15.18 8.61
CA GLU A 175 -7.15 -14.55 8.30
C GLU A 175 -7.24 -13.01 8.25
N PHE A 176 -8.38 -12.44 7.82
CA PHE A 176 -8.52 -11.02 7.51
C PHE A 176 -9.65 -10.29 8.25
N GLY A 177 -10.47 -11.01 9.03
CA GLY A 177 -11.44 -10.43 9.95
C GLY A 177 -12.80 -10.07 9.34
N PHE A 178 -13.09 -10.45 8.10
CA PHE A 178 -14.39 -10.22 7.47
C PHE A 178 -14.72 -11.27 6.41
N THR A 179 -16.01 -11.54 6.22
CA THR A 179 -16.52 -12.49 5.21
C THR A 179 -16.55 -11.85 3.83
N CYS A 180 -16.09 -12.58 2.80
CA CYS A 180 -16.19 -12.15 1.42
C CYS A 180 -17.63 -12.25 0.90
N THR A 181 -18.14 -11.12 0.43
CA THR A 181 -19.41 -10.97 -0.29
C THR A 181 -19.20 -10.04 -1.47
N PRO A 182 -20.10 -9.96 -2.46
CA PRO A 182 -19.98 -8.96 -3.53
C PRO A 182 -19.88 -7.51 -3.04
N GLN A 183 -20.33 -7.23 -1.80
CA GLN A 183 -20.21 -5.92 -1.16
C GLN A 183 -18.83 -5.68 -0.57
N THR A 184 -18.18 -6.70 0.01
CA THR A 184 -16.96 -6.56 0.82
C THR A 184 -15.69 -7.02 0.10
N ILE A 185 -15.81 -7.87 -0.93
CA ILE A 185 -14.66 -8.40 -1.66
C ILE A 185 -13.84 -7.27 -2.28
N PHE A 186 -12.53 -7.37 -2.16
CA PHE A 186 -11.55 -6.39 -2.64
C PHE A 186 -11.67 -4.99 -2.03
N ARG A 187 -12.36 -4.87 -0.89
CA ARG A 187 -12.46 -3.65 -0.08
C ARG A 187 -11.60 -3.73 1.18
N GLY A 188 -11.37 -2.58 1.80
CA GLY A 188 -10.66 -2.48 3.08
C GLY A 188 -11.56 -2.72 4.28
N PRO A 189 -10.96 -3.01 5.45
CA PRO A 189 -11.69 -3.33 6.67
C PRO A 189 -12.12 -2.11 7.49
N TYR A 190 -11.84 -0.89 7.04
CA TYR A 190 -12.03 0.33 7.83
C TYR A 190 -13.46 0.86 7.74
N THR A 191 -13.89 1.60 8.77
CA THR A 191 -15.21 2.24 8.82
C THR A 191 -15.45 3.08 7.56
N GLY A 192 -16.57 2.85 6.88
CA GLY A 192 -16.98 3.52 5.65
C GLY A 192 -16.49 2.86 4.36
N CYS A 193 -15.57 1.88 4.42
CA CYS A 193 -15.06 1.19 3.22
C CYS A 193 -16.13 0.34 2.53
N ASP A 194 -17.06 -0.25 3.25
CA ASP A 194 -18.14 -1.11 2.77
C ASP A 194 -19.41 -0.34 2.33
N ILE A 195 -19.43 1.00 2.53
CA ILE A 195 -20.58 1.86 2.23
C ILE A 195 -20.36 2.61 0.91
N GLY A 196 -21.38 2.67 0.08
CA GLY A 196 -21.37 3.45 -1.15
C GLY A 196 -20.53 2.86 -2.28
N PRO A 197 -20.05 3.70 -3.22
CA PRO A 197 -19.25 3.23 -4.34
C PRO A 197 -17.95 2.59 -3.88
N HIS A 198 -17.40 1.69 -4.72
CA HIS A 198 -16.13 1.02 -4.43
C HIS A 198 -14.97 2.02 -4.32
N VAL A 199 -15.02 3.06 -5.14
CA VAL A 199 -14.01 4.12 -5.23
C VAL A 199 -14.40 5.29 -4.33
N SER A 200 -13.45 5.80 -3.57
CA SER A 200 -13.62 6.98 -2.72
C SER A 200 -14.01 8.22 -3.52
N GLN A 201 -14.84 9.08 -2.92
CA GLN A 201 -15.23 10.36 -3.50
C GLN A 201 -14.01 11.23 -3.87
N PHE A 202 -12.93 11.12 -3.16
CA PHE A 202 -11.68 11.85 -3.45
C PHE A 202 -10.97 11.41 -4.74
N LEU A 203 -11.36 10.30 -5.33
CA LEU A 203 -10.90 9.82 -6.64
C LEU A 203 -11.98 9.98 -7.73
N LEU A 204 -13.15 10.50 -7.40
CA LEU A 204 -14.29 10.66 -8.32
C LEU A 204 -14.67 12.13 -8.56
N GLN A 205 -14.64 12.96 -7.50
CA GLN A 205 -15.07 14.36 -7.56
C GLN A 205 -14.14 15.18 -8.45
N ASP A 206 -14.73 15.93 -9.41
CA ASP A 206 -14.01 16.98 -10.11
C ASP A 206 -13.80 18.18 -9.16
N PHE A 207 -12.71 18.91 -9.35
CA PHE A 207 -12.35 20.01 -8.47
C PHE A 207 -11.55 21.09 -9.22
N ASP A 208 -11.45 22.28 -8.61
CA ASP A 208 -10.60 23.34 -9.13
C ASP A 208 -9.25 23.37 -8.40
N PHE A 209 -8.15 23.28 -9.15
CA PHE A 209 -6.81 23.53 -8.64
C PHE A 209 -6.43 24.99 -8.90
N GLY A 210 -6.72 25.86 -7.96
CA GLY A 210 -6.70 27.30 -8.15
C GLY A 210 -7.74 27.73 -9.20
N ASN A 211 -7.32 28.23 -10.33
CA ASN A 211 -8.21 28.64 -11.43
C ASN A 211 -8.28 27.60 -12.58
N GLN A 212 -7.82 26.37 -12.32
CA GLN A 212 -7.78 25.30 -13.30
C GLN A 212 -8.76 24.20 -12.94
N PRO A 213 -9.81 23.93 -13.76
CA PRO A 213 -10.68 22.79 -13.52
C PRO A 213 -9.95 21.48 -13.78
N ILE A 214 -9.94 20.60 -12.80
CA ILE A 214 -9.40 19.25 -12.86
C ILE A 214 -10.57 18.27 -12.93
N ARG A 215 -10.62 17.50 -14.00
CA ARG A 215 -11.54 16.37 -14.14
C ARG A 215 -10.81 15.11 -13.76
N GLN A 216 -11.42 14.30 -12.89
CA GLN A 216 -10.83 13.02 -12.49
C GLN A 216 -11.08 11.93 -13.56
N LEU A 217 -10.72 12.25 -14.79
CA LEU A 217 -10.58 11.32 -15.90
C LEU A 217 -9.12 10.90 -15.99
N GLN A 218 -8.88 9.60 -16.06
CA GLN A 218 -7.54 9.05 -16.20
C GLN A 218 -7.43 8.23 -17.48
N ARG A 219 -6.23 8.11 -18.01
CA ARG A 219 -5.94 7.16 -19.06
C ARG A 219 -6.13 5.75 -18.53
N TYR A 220 -6.83 4.88 -19.28
CA TYR A 220 -7.07 3.51 -18.87
C TYR A 220 -6.45 2.51 -19.82
N PRO A 221 -5.96 1.35 -19.32
CA PRO A 221 -5.35 0.30 -20.13
C PRO A 221 -6.39 -0.48 -20.93
N GLN A 222 -5.91 -1.16 -21.96
CA GLN A 222 -6.71 -2.14 -22.72
C GLN A 222 -7.19 -3.25 -21.77
N GLU A 223 -8.48 -3.56 -21.83
CA GLU A 223 -9.10 -4.66 -21.11
C GLU A 223 -8.57 -6.03 -21.62
N GLY A 224 -8.48 -7.00 -20.72
CA GLY A 224 -8.03 -8.34 -21.02
C GLY A 224 -6.54 -8.49 -21.34
N LEU A 225 -5.73 -7.42 -21.19
CA LEU A 225 -4.30 -7.50 -21.41
C LEU A 225 -3.57 -7.67 -20.06
N ASP A 226 -2.95 -8.83 -19.87
CA ASP A 226 -2.15 -9.14 -18.70
C ASP A 226 -0.72 -9.54 -19.09
N TYR A 227 0.22 -9.33 -18.17
CA TYR A 227 1.64 -9.55 -18.35
C TYR A 227 2.18 -10.62 -17.39
N LEU A 228 3.38 -11.10 -17.63
CA LEU A 228 4.07 -12.12 -16.82
C LEU A 228 3.29 -13.45 -16.72
N THR A 229 2.47 -13.76 -17.71
CA THR A 229 1.67 -14.99 -17.77
C THR A 229 2.45 -16.18 -18.32
N ASP A 230 3.67 -15.96 -18.85
CA ASP A 230 4.62 -16.96 -19.30
C ASP A 230 5.95 -16.85 -18.54
N PHE A 231 6.71 -17.94 -18.49
CA PHE A 231 7.92 -18.01 -17.69
C PHE A 231 9.06 -17.14 -18.24
N ASP A 232 9.19 -17.04 -19.56
CA ASP A 232 10.24 -16.21 -20.15
C ASP A 232 9.99 -14.72 -19.86
N GLY A 233 8.77 -14.25 -20.05
CA GLY A 233 8.38 -12.89 -19.68
C GLY A 233 8.63 -12.60 -18.20
N TRP A 234 8.23 -13.51 -17.32
CA TRP A 234 8.52 -13.40 -15.88
C TRP A 234 10.03 -13.33 -15.60
N PHE A 235 10.79 -14.20 -16.24
CA PHE A 235 12.25 -14.30 -16.05
C PHE A 235 12.96 -13.02 -16.48
N GLN A 236 12.65 -12.50 -17.68
CA GLN A 236 13.24 -11.25 -18.20
C GLN A 236 12.97 -10.07 -17.26
N VAL A 237 11.72 -9.92 -16.82
CA VAL A 237 11.31 -8.84 -15.92
C VAL A 237 12.00 -8.95 -14.55
N ASN A 238 12.09 -10.16 -13.99
CA ASN A 238 12.70 -10.34 -12.66
C ASN A 238 14.23 -10.22 -12.67
N ASN A 239 14.89 -10.45 -13.81
CA ASN A 239 16.29 -10.10 -14.02
C ASN A 239 16.54 -8.61 -14.32
N GLY A 240 15.51 -7.80 -14.45
CA GLY A 240 15.65 -6.38 -14.75
C GLY A 240 16.00 -6.04 -16.20
N ASN A 241 15.63 -6.91 -17.14
CA ASN A 241 15.94 -6.77 -18.56
C ASN A 241 14.96 -5.89 -19.36
N ILE A 242 13.78 -5.56 -18.80
CA ILE A 242 12.73 -4.81 -19.49
C ILE A 242 12.68 -3.36 -18.97
N ASP A 243 12.63 -2.40 -19.90
CA ASP A 243 12.38 -1.00 -19.58
C ASP A 243 10.88 -0.75 -19.38
N PRO A 244 10.45 -0.16 -18.23
CA PRO A 244 9.05 0.05 -17.90
C PRO A 244 8.37 1.21 -18.64
N THR A 245 9.01 1.92 -19.55
CA THR A 245 8.54 3.21 -20.07
C THR A 245 7.46 3.14 -21.16
N GLY A 246 6.96 1.94 -21.52
CA GLY A 246 5.90 1.79 -22.52
C GLY A 246 4.50 2.13 -21.98
N THR A 247 3.80 3.09 -22.60
CA THR A 247 2.39 3.41 -22.35
C THR A 247 1.47 3.00 -23.51
N ASP A 248 1.97 2.20 -24.44
CA ASP A 248 1.25 1.82 -25.67
C ASP A 248 -0.01 0.99 -25.45
N PHE A 249 -0.20 0.53 -24.21
CA PHE A 249 -1.41 -0.21 -23.79
C PHE A 249 -2.58 0.69 -23.34
N LEU A 250 -2.40 2.02 -23.31
CA LEU A 250 -3.46 2.96 -22.93
C LEU A 250 -4.35 3.28 -24.12
N VAL A 251 -5.67 3.16 -23.95
CA VAL A 251 -6.64 3.23 -25.07
C VAL A 251 -7.60 4.41 -25.01
N GLY A 252 -7.69 5.14 -23.89
CA GLY A 252 -8.59 6.27 -23.75
C GLY A 252 -8.54 6.90 -22.38
N GLU A 253 -9.53 7.72 -22.05
CA GLU A 253 -9.69 8.36 -20.73
C GLU A 253 -11.09 8.05 -20.18
N ARG A 254 -11.14 7.63 -18.92
CA ARG A 254 -12.39 7.44 -18.14
C ARG A 254 -12.12 7.56 -16.65
N ARG A 255 -13.18 7.60 -15.85
CA ARG A 255 -13.12 7.47 -14.40
C ARG A 255 -12.85 6.03 -14.02
N ILE A 256 -12.39 5.81 -12.80
CA ILE A 256 -12.12 4.47 -12.27
C ILE A 256 -13.45 3.70 -12.12
N ILE A 257 -13.63 2.65 -12.90
CA ILE A 257 -14.81 1.77 -12.83
C ILE A 257 -14.45 0.28 -12.67
N THR A 258 -13.18 -0.08 -12.85
CA THR A 258 -12.66 -1.45 -12.72
C THR A 258 -11.39 -1.47 -11.86
N LEU A 259 -10.98 -2.66 -11.40
CA LEU A 259 -9.67 -2.82 -10.74
C LEU A 259 -8.49 -2.54 -11.69
N ARG A 260 -8.66 -2.75 -13.02
CA ARG A 260 -7.63 -2.40 -14.01
C ARG A 260 -7.42 -0.89 -14.08
N ASP A 261 -8.50 -0.12 -14.12
CA ASP A 261 -8.42 1.35 -14.07
C ASP A 261 -7.76 1.82 -12.77
N ALA A 262 -8.19 1.23 -11.66
CA ALA A 262 -7.68 1.52 -10.33
C ALA A 262 -6.18 1.20 -10.22
N GLY A 263 -5.74 0.07 -10.77
CA GLY A 263 -4.33 -0.30 -10.88
C GLY A 263 -3.54 0.74 -11.66
N GLN A 264 -4.09 1.23 -12.78
CA GLN A 264 -3.43 2.26 -13.60
C GLN A 264 -3.31 3.59 -12.85
N TRP A 265 -4.30 3.98 -12.05
CA TRP A 265 -4.20 5.19 -11.24
C TRP A 265 -2.98 5.17 -10.31
N VAL A 266 -2.78 4.05 -9.59
CA VAL A 266 -1.64 3.88 -8.66
C VAL A 266 -0.34 3.41 -9.34
N HIS A 267 -0.33 3.31 -10.67
CA HIS A 267 0.86 3.03 -11.45
C HIS A 267 1.73 4.28 -11.67
N ILE A 268 1.09 5.43 -11.93
CA ILE A 268 1.76 6.68 -12.35
C ILE A 268 1.39 7.85 -11.43
N ASP A 269 0.90 7.61 -10.22
CA ASP A 269 0.61 8.63 -9.23
C ASP A 269 1.88 9.23 -8.62
N PHE A 270 1.81 10.50 -8.23
CA PHE A 270 2.78 11.05 -7.28
C PHE A 270 2.42 10.59 -5.86
N PRO A 271 3.37 10.15 -5.03
CA PRO A 271 3.09 9.63 -3.68
C PRO A 271 2.29 10.54 -2.74
N TYR A 272 2.13 11.80 -3.05
CA TYR A 272 1.32 12.76 -2.30
C TYR A 272 0.05 13.22 -3.05
N GLN A 273 -0.20 12.74 -4.26
CA GLN A 273 -1.27 13.23 -5.14
C GLN A 273 -2.65 13.06 -4.52
N SER A 274 -2.98 11.87 -4.02
CA SER A 274 -4.28 11.60 -3.40
C SER A 274 -4.51 12.45 -2.15
N ALA A 275 -3.47 12.69 -1.37
CA ALA A 275 -3.51 13.54 -0.18
C ALA A 275 -3.79 15.01 -0.52
N LEU A 276 -3.03 15.55 -1.44
CA LEU A 276 -3.20 16.93 -1.89
C LEU A 276 -4.60 17.14 -2.50
N TRP A 277 -5.05 16.21 -3.32
CA TRP A 277 -6.37 16.32 -3.95
C TRP A 277 -7.50 16.19 -2.94
N SER A 278 -7.41 15.28 -1.96
CA SER A 278 -8.44 15.16 -0.93
C SER A 278 -8.65 16.46 -0.15
N THR A 279 -7.57 17.15 0.22
CA THR A 279 -7.66 18.41 0.97
C THR A 279 -8.14 19.58 0.10
N ILE A 280 -7.72 19.64 -1.17
CA ILE A 280 -8.23 20.66 -2.11
C ILE A 280 -9.72 20.46 -2.38
N ILE A 281 -10.19 19.24 -2.56
CA ILE A 281 -11.60 18.89 -2.71
C ILE A 281 -12.39 19.32 -1.48
N LEU A 282 -11.91 18.99 -0.27
CA LEU A 282 -12.57 19.37 0.99
C LEU A 282 -12.69 20.90 1.13
N LEU A 283 -11.63 21.64 0.83
CA LEU A 283 -11.65 23.10 0.83
C LEU A 283 -12.64 23.65 -0.21
N GLY A 284 -12.64 23.09 -1.42
CA GLY A 284 -13.56 23.51 -2.50
C GLY A 284 -15.04 23.22 -2.20
N LEU A 285 -15.31 22.15 -1.45
CA LEU A 285 -16.64 21.79 -0.98
C LEU A 285 -17.09 22.59 0.27
N GLY A 286 -16.21 23.39 0.86
CA GLY A 286 -16.47 24.12 2.08
C GLY A 286 -16.64 23.21 3.31
N ALA A 287 -15.90 22.08 3.34
CA ALA A 287 -15.91 21.16 4.48
C ALA A 287 -15.48 21.88 5.75
N GLU A 288 -16.15 21.58 6.87
CA GLU A 288 -15.86 22.19 8.15
C GLU A 288 -14.49 21.77 8.65
N ILE A 289 -13.69 22.75 9.08
CA ILE A 289 -12.40 22.49 9.70
C ILE A 289 -12.56 21.91 11.10
N SER A 290 -11.55 21.21 11.59
CA SER A 290 -11.53 20.59 12.92
C SER A 290 -11.89 21.59 14.02
N GLU A 291 -12.72 21.18 14.99
CA GLU A 291 -13.03 21.95 16.21
C GLU A 291 -11.79 22.33 17.03
N ALA A 292 -10.67 21.66 16.80
CA ALA A 292 -9.39 22.03 17.38
C ALA A 292 -8.90 23.41 16.93
N SER A 293 -9.32 23.86 15.75
CA SER A 293 -8.97 25.18 15.23
C SER A 293 -9.79 26.27 15.90
N PRO A 294 -9.19 27.36 16.41
CA PRO A 294 -9.92 28.48 16.97
C PRO A 294 -10.80 29.17 15.92
N TYR A 295 -10.48 29.02 14.63
CA TYR A 295 -11.26 29.57 13.53
C TYR A 295 -12.55 28.81 13.23
N ALA A 296 -12.74 27.60 13.78
CA ALA A 296 -13.95 26.81 13.59
C ALA A 296 -15.19 27.39 14.30
N ASN A 297 -14.99 28.07 15.43
CA ASN A 297 -16.09 28.47 16.34
C ASN A 297 -16.76 29.81 15.99
N GLY A 298 -16.33 30.50 14.94
CA GLY A 298 -16.97 31.78 14.48
C GLY A 298 -16.83 32.98 15.40
N ASP A 299 -16.13 32.86 16.54
CA ASP A 299 -15.94 33.94 17.53
C ASP A 299 -14.86 34.94 17.12
N ILE A 300 -14.01 34.55 16.16
CA ILE A 300 -12.93 35.40 15.67
C ILE A 300 -13.43 36.30 14.55
N ARG A 301 -13.48 37.61 14.82
CA ARG A 301 -14.09 38.60 13.94
C ARG A 301 -13.11 39.41 13.10
N SER A 302 -11.84 39.43 13.43
CA SER A 302 -10.83 40.33 12.86
C SER A 302 -9.68 39.64 12.16
N SER A 303 -9.64 38.34 12.19
CA SER A 303 -8.61 37.51 11.53
C SER A 303 -9.23 36.25 10.93
N GLU A 304 -8.59 35.72 9.92
CA GLU A 304 -8.95 34.47 9.23
C GLU A 304 -7.74 33.57 9.05
N PRO A 305 -7.92 32.24 8.93
CA PRO A 305 -6.80 31.33 8.69
C PRO A 305 -6.23 31.53 7.28
N PHE A 306 -4.90 31.50 7.15
CA PHE A 306 -4.22 31.56 5.85
C PHE A 306 -2.94 30.73 5.83
N GLY A 307 -1.81 31.29 6.31
CA GLY A 307 -0.51 30.61 6.35
C GLY A 307 -0.37 29.58 7.49
N SER A 308 -1.23 29.69 8.50
CA SER A 308 -1.47 28.67 9.53
C SER A 308 -2.94 28.32 9.54
N LEU A 309 -3.26 27.03 9.60
CA LEU A 309 -4.62 26.46 9.62
C LEU A 309 -5.54 26.86 8.42
N GLY A 310 -4.99 27.51 7.41
CA GLY A 310 -5.68 27.88 6.17
C GLY A 310 -5.25 27.03 4.97
N GLY A 311 -5.70 27.41 3.77
CA GLY A 311 -5.50 26.63 2.55
C GLY A 311 -4.07 26.14 2.32
N PRO A 312 -3.04 27.01 2.34
CA PRO A 312 -1.65 26.55 2.17
C PRO A 312 -1.20 25.51 3.17
N ASP A 313 -1.58 25.65 4.44
CA ASP A 313 -1.15 24.77 5.51
C ASP A 313 -1.89 23.42 5.46
N VAL A 314 -3.21 23.42 5.38
CA VAL A 314 -4.02 22.20 5.38
C VAL A 314 -3.82 21.33 4.13
N THR A 315 -3.30 21.88 3.04
CA THR A 315 -2.94 21.12 1.84
C THR A 315 -1.54 20.54 1.91
N ILE A 316 -0.58 21.27 2.51
CA ILE A 316 0.82 20.85 2.55
C ILE A 316 1.08 19.84 3.67
N GLN A 317 0.46 19.97 4.85
CA GLN A 317 0.71 19.04 5.96
C GLN A 317 0.43 17.56 5.60
N PRO A 318 -0.72 17.19 4.99
CA PRO A 318 -0.94 15.83 4.52
C PRO A 318 0.05 15.37 3.44
N ALA A 319 0.40 16.26 2.50
CA ALA A 319 1.38 15.93 1.45
C ALA A 319 2.78 15.68 2.03
N LEU A 320 3.19 16.45 3.05
CA LEU A 320 4.46 16.27 3.75
C LEU A 320 4.47 14.95 4.54
N ALA A 321 3.39 14.62 5.23
CA ALA A 321 3.23 13.35 5.93
C ALA A 321 3.37 12.15 4.97
N ALA A 322 2.79 12.23 3.77
CA ALA A 322 2.96 11.22 2.74
C ALA A 322 4.44 10.97 2.38
N VAL A 323 5.20 12.05 2.16
CA VAL A 323 6.62 11.93 1.79
C VAL A 323 7.46 11.34 2.93
N TYR A 324 7.18 11.73 4.17
CA TYR A 324 7.92 11.20 5.33
C TYR A 324 7.58 9.74 5.62
N ALA A 325 6.36 9.30 5.36
CA ALA A 325 5.98 7.90 5.48
C ALA A 325 6.80 6.96 4.57
N LEU A 326 7.29 7.45 3.43
CA LEU A 326 8.18 6.67 2.57
C LEU A 326 9.53 6.34 3.23
N LYS A 327 10.07 7.21 4.08
CA LYS A 327 11.31 6.90 4.82
C LYS A 327 11.10 5.72 5.77
N HIS A 328 9.98 5.72 6.52
CA HIS A 328 9.59 4.62 7.40
C HIS A 328 9.38 3.33 6.63
N ALA A 329 8.60 3.38 5.53
CA ALA A 329 8.37 2.22 4.69
C ALA A 329 9.67 1.68 4.09
N TRP A 330 10.61 2.55 3.65
CA TRP A 330 11.88 2.13 3.05
C TRP A 330 12.83 1.48 4.06
N PHE A 331 12.90 1.99 5.30
CA PHE A 331 13.66 1.34 6.37
C PHE A 331 13.13 -0.07 6.61
N GLN A 332 11.81 -0.22 6.81
CA GLN A 332 11.19 -1.52 7.04
C GLN A 332 11.39 -2.48 5.86
N LYS A 333 11.27 -1.97 4.63
CA LYS A 333 11.47 -2.75 3.41
C LYS A 333 12.89 -3.30 3.29
N TRP A 334 13.88 -2.43 3.32
CA TRP A 334 15.25 -2.78 2.99
C TRP A 334 16.03 -3.34 4.18
N CYS A 335 15.88 -2.73 5.36
CA CYS A 335 16.70 -3.09 6.50
C CYS A 335 16.08 -4.21 7.36
N VAL A 336 14.76 -4.39 7.34
CA VAL A 336 14.07 -5.33 8.25
C VAL A 336 13.49 -6.53 7.51
N HIS A 337 12.48 -6.36 6.65
CA HIS A 337 11.62 -7.46 6.22
C HIS A 337 12.00 -8.10 4.90
N ARG A 338 12.46 -7.35 3.91
CA ARG A 338 12.81 -7.82 2.55
C ARG A 338 11.83 -8.85 1.96
N ARG A 339 10.52 -8.70 2.23
CA ARG A 339 9.49 -9.63 1.77
C ARG A 339 9.45 -9.70 0.25
N LEU A 340 9.30 -10.92 -0.30
CA LEU A 340 9.08 -11.17 -1.72
C LEU A 340 7.77 -10.56 -2.22
N ARG A 341 7.69 -10.34 -3.53
CA ARG A 341 6.47 -9.90 -4.23
C ARG A 341 5.53 -11.08 -4.51
N PRO A 342 4.21 -10.85 -4.69
CA PRO A 342 3.26 -11.90 -5.07
C PRO A 342 3.65 -12.65 -6.35
N GLU A 343 4.16 -11.94 -7.37
CA GLU A 343 4.64 -12.53 -8.62
C GLU A 343 5.79 -13.54 -8.43
N VAL A 344 6.61 -13.34 -7.39
CA VAL A 344 7.73 -14.25 -7.06
C VAL A 344 7.21 -15.47 -6.30
N TYR A 345 6.24 -15.29 -5.40
CA TYR A 345 5.60 -16.44 -4.73
C TYR A 345 4.88 -17.35 -5.74
N ALA A 346 4.14 -16.76 -6.68
CA ALA A 346 3.47 -17.49 -7.75
C ALA A 346 4.48 -18.31 -8.59
N GLN A 347 5.64 -17.74 -8.87
CA GLN A 347 6.71 -18.49 -9.56
C GLN A 347 7.22 -19.68 -8.72
N ARG A 348 7.24 -19.59 -7.39
CA ARG A 348 7.61 -20.75 -6.55
C ARG A 348 6.60 -21.91 -6.70
N LEU A 349 5.31 -21.62 -6.87
CA LEU A 349 4.30 -22.64 -7.21
C LEU A 349 4.56 -23.23 -8.61
N GLU A 350 4.88 -22.40 -9.58
CA GLU A 350 5.15 -22.79 -10.95
C GLU A 350 6.38 -23.73 -11.05
N LEU A 351 7.40 -23.55 -10.20
CA LEU A 351 8.54 -24.48 -10.13
C LEU A 351 8.12 -25.91 -9.80
N PHE A 352 7.15 -26.08 -8.89
CA PHE A 352 6.61 -27.40 -8.57
C PHE A 352 5.76 -27.95 -9.72
N ARG A 353 4.90 -27.15 -10.33
CA ARG A 353 4.11 -27.56 -11.51
C ARG A 353 5.00 -28.07 -12.65
N ARG A 354 6.14 -27.44 -12.86
CA ARG A 354 7.12 -27.82 -13.89
C ARG A 354 8.07 -28.97 -13.47
N GLY A 355 8.03 -29.41 -12.23
CA GLY A 355 8.97 -30.40 -11.71
C GLY A 355 10.42 -29.91 -11.64
N LEU A 356 10.66 -28.59 -11.57
CA LEU A 356 12.01 -28.02 -11.54
C LEU A 356 12.68 -28.07 -10.16
N LEU A 357 11.90 -28.24 -9.08
CA LEU A 357 12.40 -28.45 -7.73
C LEU A 357 12.35 -29.93 -7.30
N GLU A 358 11.37 -30.69 -7.79
CA GLU A 358 11.19 -32.12 -7.52
C GLU A 358 10.71 -32.83 -8.78
N PRO A 359 11.62 -33.25 -9.69
CA PRO A 359 11.26 -33.74 -11.01
C PRO A 359 10.47 -35.06 -11.04
N THR A 360 10.45 -35.81 -9.93
CA THR A 360 9.83 -37.15 -9.84
C THR A 360 8.43 -37.15 -9.23
N ALA A 361 7.90 -35.99 -8.82
CA ALA A 361 6.57 -35.89 -8.21
C ALA A 361 5.46 -36.08 -9.27
N SER A 362 4.61 -37.10 -9.07
CA SER A 362 3.43 -37.34 -9.94
C SER A 362 2.35 -36.30 -9.71
N ASP A 363 2.29 -35.70 -8.53
CA ASP A 363 1.39 -34.61 -8.14
C ASP A 363 2.24 -33.48 -7.54
N PRO A 364 2.32 -32.32 -8.19
CA PRO A 364 3.19 -31.22 -7.75
C PRO A 364 2.85 -30.67 -6.38
N LEU A 365 1.59 -30.79 -5.92
CA LEU A 365 1.13 -30.26 -4.63
C LEU A 365 1.16 -31.31 -3.50
N ASN A 366 1.37 -32.59 -3.80
CA ASN A 366 1.35 -33.70 -2.83
C ASN A 366 2.69 -34.39 -2.68
N ASN A 367 3.74 -33.61 -2.40
CA ASN A 367 5.06 -34.18 -2.13
C ASN A 367 5.71 -33.62 -0.86
N GLY A 368 6.76 -34.30 -0.38
CA GLY A 368 7.42 -33.96 0.88
C GLY A 368 8.07 -32.59 0.86
N LEU A 369 8.74 -32.22 -0.24
CA LEU A 369 9.41 -30.93 -0.38
C LEU A 369 8.40 -29.79 -0.46
N PHE A 370 7.29 -29.95 -1.19
CA PHE A 370 6.22 -28.96 -1.22
C PHE A 370 5.70 -28.67 0.20
N ASN A 371 5.38 -29.73 0.96
CA ASN A 371 4.93 -29.59 2.34
C ASN A 371 5.97 -28.90 3.23
N GLN A 372 7.24 -29.21 3.05
CA GLN A 372 8.33 -28.60 3.82
C GLN A 372 8.45 -27.10 3.52
N LEU A 373 8.36 -26.69 2.26
CA LEU A 373 8.54 -25.28 1.87
C LEU A 373 7.30 -24.44 2.12
N PHE A 374 6.09 -24.95 1.77
CA PHE A 374 4.84 -24.21 1.88
C PHE A 374 4.13 -24.38 3.23
N GLY A 375 4.52 -25.33 4.07
CA GLY A 375 4.02 -25.49 5.44
C GLY A 375 2.50 -25.50 5.54
N ALA A 376 1.94 -24.67 6.42
CA ALA A 376 0.48 -24.54 6.60
C ALA A 376 -0.25 -23.99 5.37
N GLY A 377 0.45 -23.27 4.48
CA GLY A 377 -0.10 -22.81 3.19
C GLY A 377 -0.31 -23.93 2.17
N ALA A 378 0.37 -25.09 2.32
CA ALA A 378 0.23 -26.19 1.38
C ALA A 378 -1.20 -26.70 1.22
N ASP A 379 -1.98 -26.72 2.30
CA ASP A 379 -3.39 -27.16 2.27
C ASP A 379 -4.29 -26.17 1.53
N VAL A 380 -3.99 -24.90 1.57
CA VAL A 380 -4.69 -23.86 0.80
C VAL A 380 -4.55 -24.16 -0.69
N TRP A 381 -3.35 -24.46 -1.16
CA TRP A 381 -3.08 -24.74 -2.57
C TRP A 381 -3.74 -26.01 -3.11
N ARG A 382 -4.03 -26.99 -2.23
CA ARG A 382 -4.77 -28.19 -2.58
C ARG A 382 -6.29 -28.00 -2.62
N GLN A 383 -6.80 -27.00 -1.91
CA GLN A 383 -8.23 -26.77 -1.73
C GLN A 383 -8.77 -25.69 -2.67
N THR A 384 -7.96 -24.71 -3.04
CA THR A 384 -8.40 -23.60 -3.90
C THR A 384 -8.75 -24.05 -5.31
N GLN A 385 -9.79 -23.44 -5.87
CA GLN A 385 -10.17 -23.60 -7.28
C GLN A 385 -9.41 -22.66 -8.22
N VAL A 386 -8.67 -21.68 -7.67
CA VAL A 386 -8.10 -20.59 -8.45
C VAL A 386 -6.98 -21.03 -9.40
N LEU A 387 -6.21 -22.07 -9.04
CA LEU A 387 -5.07 -22.53 -9.86
C LEU A 387 -5.48 -23.06 -11.24
N GLU A 388 -6.60 -23.77 -11.33
CA GLU A 388 -7.14 -24.24 -12.64
C GLU A 388 -7.61 -23.05 -13.48
N ARG A 389 -8.26 -22.08 -12.86
CA ARG A 389 -8.73 -20.86 -13.52
C ARG A 389 -7.56 -20.00 -14.04
N ILE A 390 -6.52 -19.86 -13.25
CA ILE A 390 -5.30 -19.15 -13.67
C ILE A 390 -4.57 -19.87 -14.78
N LEU A 391 -4.47 -21.19 -14.72
CA LEU A 391 -3.85 -21.99 -15.79
C LEU A 391 -4.54 -21.73 -17.14
N GLU A 392 -5.87 -21.78 -17.17
CA GLU A 392 -6.66 -21.54 -18.38
C GLU A 392 -6.58 -20.07 -18.84
N HIS A 393 -6.63 -19.12 -17.90
CA HIS A 393 -6.44 -17.69 -18.20
C HIS A 393 -5.07 -17.44 -18.84
N ASN A 394 -4.00 -17.94 -18.25
CA ASN A 394 -2.64 -17.75 -18.76
C ASN A 394 -2.44 -18.46 -20.10
N LYS A 395 -3.06 -19.62 -20.30
CA LYS A 395 -3.08 -20.31 -21.59
C LYS A 395 -3.69 -19.42 -22.68
N MET A 396 -4.86 -18.82 -22.44
CA MET A 396 -5.49 -17.91 -23.39
C MET A 396 -4.61 -16.68 -23.64
N GLN A 397 -4.06 -16.06 -22.59
CA GLN A 397 -3.16 -14.90 -22.71
C GLN A 397 -1.92 -15.23 -23.56
N ASN A 398 -1.29 -16.37 -23.30
CA ASN A 398 -0.07 -16.76 -24.00
C ASN A 398 -0.31 -17.11 -25.47
N GLN A 399 -1.44 -17.76 -25.78
CA GLN A 399 -1.82 -18.09 -27.16
C GLN A 399 -2.15 -16.83 -27.97
N VAL A 400 -2.95 -15.92 -27.43
CA VAL A 400 -3.37 -14.69 -28.10
C VAL A 400 -2.18 -13.75 -28.34
N ASN A 401 -1.27 -13.66 -27.40
CA ASN A 401 -0.10 -12.76 -27.46
C ASN A 401 1.18 -13.44 -27.97
N PHE A 402 1.09 -14.68 -28.50
CA PHE A 402 2.22 -15.45 -29.05
C PHE A 402 3.41 -15.57 -28.08
N ARG A 403 3.11 -15.74 -26.78
CA ARG A 403 4.11 -15.93 -25.73
C ARG A 403 4.56 -17.37 -25.61
N THR A 404 5.62 -17.60 -24.83
CA THR A 404 5.99 -18.95 -24.40
C THR A 404 4.89 -19.58 -23.54
N ASP A 405 4.99 -20.85 -23.21
CA ASP A 405 4.00 -21.58 -22.39
C ASP A 405 2.55 -21.55 -22.91
N PRO A 406 2.30 -22.00 -24.15
CA PRO A 406 0.96 -21.99 -24.75
C PRO A 406 -0.06 -22.91 -24.03
N GLU A 407 0.40 -23.78 -23.12
CA GLU A 407 -0.44 -24.64 -22.27
C GLU A 407 -0.79 -23.98 -20.91
N GLY A 408 -0.34 -22.73 -20.69
CA GLY A 408 -0.62 -21.98 -19.48
C GLY A 408 0.41 -22.20 -18.36
N THR A 409 0.31 -21.37 -17.33
CA THR A 409 1.19 -21.38 -16.14
C THR A 409 0.39 -21.08 -14.87
N TRP A 410 0.96 -21.34 -13.69
CA TRP A 410 0.45 -20.86 -12.41
C TRP A 410 1.04 -19.49 -12.00
N LEU A 411 1.68 -18.78 -12.91
CA LEU A 411 2.19 -17.43 -12.65
C LEU A 411 1.05 -16.45 -12.40
N LEU A 412 1.28 -15.46 -11.55
CA LEU A 412 0.31 -14.40 -11.28
C LEU A 412 0.23 -13.43 -12.46
N PRO A 413 -0.93 -13.25 -13.11
CA PRO A 413 -1.11 -12.24 -14.13
C PRO A 413 -0.95 -10.83 -13.54
N ILE A 414 -0.08 -10.03 -14.13
CA ILE A 414 0.26 -8.69 -13.68
C ILE A 414 -0.31 -7.64 -14.63
N ALA A 415 -0.80 -6.51 -14.07
CA ALA A 415 -1.40 -5.44 -14.87
C ALA A 415 -0.40 -4.62 -15.68
N PHE A 416 0.92 -4.68 -15.35
CA PHE A 416 1.96 -3.84 -15.93
C PHE A 416 3.07 -4.67 -16.55
N PRO A 417 3.62 -4.24 -17.72
CA PRO A 417 4.65 -5.02 -18.42
C PRO A 417 5.94 -5.21 -17.62
N GLU A 418 6.28 -4.26 -16.76
CA GLU A 418 7.48 -4.31 -15.92
C GLU A 418 7.31 -5.13 -14.63
N GLY A 419 6.12 -5.60 -14.33
CA GLY A 419 5.81 -6.27 -13.06
C GLY A 419 5.95 -5.36 -11.84
N SER A 420 6.26 -5.95 -10.69
CA SER A 420 6.41 -5.21 -9.43
C SER A 420 7.61 -4.27 -9.43
N PRO A 421 7.59 -3.18 -8.62
CA PRO A 421 8.72 -2.30 -8.44
C PRO A 421 9.96 -3.02 -7.87
N THR A 422 11.15 -2.45 -8.15
CA THR A 422 12.45 -2.98 -7.71
C THR A 422 12.80 -2.60 -6.27
N HIS A 423 11.86 -2.84 -5.34
CA HIS A 423 12.03 -2.72 -3.89
C HIS A 423 11.16 -3.77 -3.18
N PRO A 424 11.50 -4.18 -1.94
CA PRO A 424 10.74 -5.17 -1.19
C PRO A 424 9.25 -4.86 -1.03
N ALA A 425 8.43 -5.89 -0.80
CA ALA A 425 6.98 -5.73 -0.74
C ALA A 425 6.51 -5.05 0.56
N TYR A 426 6.92 -5.54 1.72
CA TYR A 426 6.39 -5.16 3.04
C TYR A 426 7.24 -4.12 3.76
N PRO A 427 6.58 -3.09 4.35
CA PRO A 427 5.18 -2.68 4.18
C PRO A 427 4.93 -2.05 2.80
N GLY A 428 3.67 -1.89 2.39
CA GLY A 428 3.32 -1.17 1.17
C GLY A 428 3.72 0.30 1.26
N GLY A 429 4.47 0.82 0.27
CA GLY A 429 4.81 2.25 0.22
C GLY A 429 3.57 3.12 0.03
N HIS A 430 2.70 2.73 -0.93
CA HIS A 430 1.42 3.40 -1.17
C HIS A 430 0.52 3.39 0.07
N SER A 431 0.48 2.28 0.79
CA SER A 431 -0.28 2.15 2.04
C SER A 431 0.20 3.12 3.12
N ALA A 432 1.53 3.21 3.32
CA ALA A 432 2.11 4.08 4.33
C ALA A 432 1.86 5.56 4.01
N PHE A 433 2.11 5.98 2.77
CA PHE A 433 1.97 7.39 2.44
C PHE A 433 0.51 7.86 2.44
N VAL A 434 -0.43 7.08 1.90
CA VAL A 434 -1.84 7.49 1.87
C VAL A 434 -2.44 7.52 3.27
N ALA A 435 -2.07 6.56 4.13
CA ALA A 435 -2.58 6.54 5.50
C ALA A 435 -2.04 7.70 6.34
N ALA A 436 -0.75 8.04 6.21
CA ALA A 436 -0.19 9.21 6.86
C ALA A 436 -0.90 10.50 6.44
N ALA A 437 -1.11 10.65 5.14
CA ALA A 437 -1.77 11.82 4.57
C ALA A 437 -3.24 11.95 4.97
N ALA A 438 -4.01 10.88 4.81
CA ALA A 438 -5.44 10.90 5.14
C ALA A 438 -5.69 11.00 6.66
N THR A 439 -4.81 10.45 7.50
CA THR A 439 -4.88 10.65 8.95
C THR A 439 -4.62 12.11 9.31
N THR A 440 -3.65 12.75 8.67
CA THR A 440 -3.43 14.20 8.85
C THR A 440 -4.66 15.00 8.41
N ALA A 441 -5.29 14.63 7.28
CA ALA A 441 -6.52 15.27 6.84
C ALA A 441 -7.70 15.07 7.83
N LYS A 442 -7.84 13.85 8.41
CA LYS A 442 -8.85 13.60 9.47
C LYS A 442 -8.66 14.50 10.70
N ALA A 443 -7.43 14.83 11.05
CA ALA A 443 -7.15 15.75 12.14
C ALA A 443 -7.52 17.21 11.81
N LEU A 444 -7.45 17.61 10.55
CA LEU A 444 -7.65 18.98 10.10
C LEU A 444 -9.12 19.30 9.73
N PHE A 445 -9.93 18.29 9.38
CA PHE A 445 -11.33 18.44 9.00
C PHE A 445 -12.25 17.63 9.92
N GLN A 446 -13.49 18.13 10.13
CA GLN A 446 -14.50 17.41 10.90
C GLN A 446 -15.05 16.21 10.15
N ASP A 447 -15.45 15.16 10.90
CA ASP A 447 -16.23 14.07 10.33
C ASP A 447 -17.70 14.51 10.20
N ALA A 448 -18.06 14.92 9.01
CA ALA A 448 -19.40 15.39 8.65
C ALA A 448 -19.92 14.59 7.43
N PRO A 449 -21.23 14.65 7.13
CA PRO A 449 -21.76 14.09 5.89
C PRO A 449 -21.01 14.64 4.67
N PHE A 450 -20.57 13.75 3.76
CA PHE A 450 -19.85 14.15 2.56
C PHE A 450 -20.78 14.95 1.63
N PRO A 451 -20.41 16.16 1.22
CA PRO A 451 -21.29 17.00 0.39
C PRO A 451 -21.42 16.45 -1.04
N ASN A 452 -22.66 16.39 -1.55
CA ASN A 452 -22.97 16.06 -2.95
C ASN A 452 -22.21 14.84 -3.50
N PRO A 453 -22.27 13.66 -2.85
CA PRO A 453 -21.53 12.50 -3.30
C PRO A 453 -22.03 12.00 -4.66
N VAL A 454 -21.12 11.41 -5.45
CA VAL A 454 -21.35 10.98 -6.83
C VAL A 454 -20.93 9.54 -7.06
N ILE A 455 -21.43 8.94 -8.15
CA ILE A 455 -20.96 7.66 -8.70
C ILE A 455 -20.64 7.83 -10.18
N PRO A 456 -19.66 7.09 -10.73
CA PRO A 456 -19.41 7.09 -12.16
C PRO A 456 -20.59 6.42 -12.91
N THR A 457 -20.85 6.87 -14.14
CA THR A 457 -21.67 6.12 -15.09
C THR A 457 -20.98 4.81 -15.47
N SER A 458 -21.73 3.80 -15.91
CA SER A 458 -21.20 2.45 -16.24
C SER A 458 -20.07 2.46 -17.27
N ASN A 459 -19.99 3.48 -18.15
CA ASN A 459 -18.89 3.66 -19.09
C ASN A 459 -17.75 4.55 -18.57
N GLY A 460 -17.84 5.07 -17.34
CA GLY A 460 -16.86 5.93 -16.72
C GLY A 460 -16.74 7.35 -17.31
N GLN A 461 -17.60 7.75 -18.24
CA GLN A 461 -17.50 9.05 -18.91
C GLN A 461 -18.15 10.20 -18.14
N GLY A 462 -19.10 9.90 -17.26
CA GLY A 462 -19.86 10.89 -16.49
C GLY A 462 -19.94 10.55 -15.02
N LEU A 463 -20.55 11.48 -14.26
CA LEU A 463 -20.94 11.32 -12.87
C LEU A 463 -22.43 11.52 -12.73
N VAL A 464 -23.04 10.75 -11.84
CA VAL A 464 -24.44 10.94 -11.41
C VAL A 464 -24.48 11.05 -9.87
N PRO A 465 -25.48 11.73 -9.28
CA PRO A 465 -25.62 11.82 -7.83
C PRO A 465 -25.72 10.44 -7.18
N TYR A 466 -25.01 10.24 -6.09
CA TYR A 466 -25.16 9.07 -5.23
C TYR A 466 -26.37 9.27 -4.30
N THR A 467 -27.28 8.30 -4.24
CA THR A 467 -28.53 8.38 -3.47
C THR A 467 -28.67 7.28 -2.41
N GLY A 468 -27.57 6.55 -2.14
CA GLY A 468 -27.54 5.49 -1.14
C GLY A 468 -27.35 6.00 0.30
N PRO A 469 -26.94 5.14 1.24
CA PRO A 469 -26.64 5.51 2.63
C PRO A 469 -25.64 6.67 2.71
N ALA A 470 -25.79 7.53 3.74
CA ALA A 470 -24.92 8.69 3.92
C ALA A 470 -23.44 8.29 3.98
N LEU A 471 -22.61 9.01 3.23
CA LEU A 471 -21.15 8.93 3.29
C LEU A 471 -20.65 10.02 4.24
N THR A 472 -19.53 9.77 4.93
CA THR A 472 -18.89 10.77 5.78
C THR A 472 -17.50 11.12 5.25
N ILE A 473 -16.98 12.29 5.63
CA ILE A 473 -15.65 12.75 5.21
C ILE A 473 -14.56 11.77 5.68
N HIS A 474 -14.58 11.37 6.96
CA HIS A 474 -13.59 10.42 7.48
C HIS A 474 -13.80 9.01 6.92
N GLY A 475 -15.04 8.58 6.68
CA GLY A 475 -15.33 7.32 6.00
C GLY A 475 -14.76 7.29 4.57
N GLU A 476 -14.88 8.40 3.83
CA GLU A 476 -14.29 8.52 2.48
C GLU A 476 -12.76 8.63 2.50
N LEU A 477 -12.16 9.25 3.53
CA LEU A 477 -10.70 9.21 3.74
C LEU A 477 -10.21 7.79 4.08
N ASN A 478 -10.93 7.05 4.91
CA ASN A 478 -10.62 5.63 5.19
C ASN A 478 -10.75 4.78 3.92
N LYS A 479 -11.78 5.02 3.10
CA LYS A 479 -11.94 4.36 1.80
C LYS A 479 -10.80 4.73 0.84
N LEU A 480 -10.35 5.98 0.82
CA LEU A 480 -9.18 6.41 0.05
C LEU A 480 -7.93 5.62 0.45
N ILE A 481 -7.66 5.47 1.75
CA ILE A 481 -6.56 4.66 2.26
C ILE A 481 -6.65 3.23 1.74
N ALA A 482 -7.82 2.60 1.87
CA ALA A 482 -8.05 1.24 1.39
C ALA A 482 -7.90 1.14 -0.14
N ASN A 483 -8.44 2.09 -0.89
CA ASN A 483 -8.35 2.10 -2.35
C ASN A 483 -6.90 2.16 -2.84
N ILE A 484 -6.13 3.16 -2.42
CA ILE A 484 -4.74 3.33 -2.87
C ILE A 484 -3.89 2.09 -2.51
N THR A 485 -4.19 1.45 -1.37
CA THR A 485 -3.55 0.21 -0.95
C THR A 485 -3.94 -0.96 -1.86
N LEU A 486 -5.24 -1.27 -1.95
CA LEU A 486 -5.76 -2.46 -2.63
C LEU A 486 -5.73 -2.36 -4.16
N PHE A 487 -5.65 -1.16 -4.72
CA PHE A 487 -5.43 -0.96 -6.15
C PHE A 487 -4.05 -1.47 -6.59
N ARG A 488 -3.04 -1.36 -5.71
CA ARG A 488 -1.73 -2.02 -5.91
C ARG A 488 -1.85 -3.54 -5.86
N ASP A 489 -2.71 -4.06 -5.01
CA ASP A 489 -2.99 -5.48 -4.88
C ASP A 489 -3.71 -6.00 -6.14
N GLY A 490 -4.74 -5.28 -6.61
CA GLY A 490 -5.46 -5.56 -7.86
C GLY A 490 -4.57 -5.54 -9.10
N ALA A 491 -3.50 -4.74 -9.10
CA ALA A 491 -2.48 -4.77 -10.14
C ALA A 491 -1.50 -5.96 -10.03
N GLY A 492 -1.53 -6.72 -8.92
CA GLY A 492 -0.64 -7.86 -8.66
C GLY A 492 0.68 -7.51 -7.96
N MET A 493 0.84 -6.24 -7.50
CA MET A 493 2.12 -5.72 -6.99
C MET A 493 2.37 -6.00 -5.52
N HIS A 494 1.31 -6.03 -4.71
CA HIS A 494 1.36 -6.10 -3.26
C HIS A 494 0.43 -7.18 -2.70
N TRP A 495 0.68 -7.52 -1.47
CA TRP A 495 -0.15 -8.37 -0.62
C TRP A 495 -1.15 -7.49 0.14
N ARG A 496 -2.35 -7.99 0.43
CA ARG A 496 -3.27 -7.30 1.35
C ARG A 496 -2.56 -6.95 2.66
N THR A 497 -1.81 -7.90 3.18
CA THR A 497 -1.05 -7.75 4.43
C THR A 497 0.14 -6.79 4.35
N ASP A 498 0.57 -6.36 3.16
CA ASP A 498 1.54 -5.26 3.05
C ASP A 498 0.94 -3.91 3.45
N GLY A 499 -0.37 -3.77 3.35
CA GLY A 499 -1.08 -2.52 3.59
C GLY A 499 -2.09 -2.57 4.71
N THR A 500 -3.12 -3.42 4.58
CA THR A 500 -4.20 -3.51 5.56
C THR A 500 -3.83 -4.43 6.71
N ALA A 501 -4.24 -4.07 7.93
CA ALA A 501 -4.03 -4.91 9.10
C ALA A 501 -4.70 -6.28 8.91
N SER A 502 -3.99 -7.34 9.26
CA SER A 502 -4.55 -8.67 9.45
C SER A 502 -4.67 -8.93 10.95
N GLY A 503 -5.91 -9.12 11.44
CA GLY A 503 -6.18 -9.48 12.84
C GLY A 503 -5.95 -8.33 13.84
N ILE A 504 -7.01 -7.94 14.52
CA ILE A 504 -7.15 -6.71 15.33
C ILE A 504 -6.50 -6.82 16.72
N ASN A 505 -5.60 -7.74 16.99
CA ASN A 505 -5.03 -7.94 18.33
C ASN A 505 -3.53 -7.61 18.40
N THR A 506 -3.16 -6.38 18.02
CA THR A 506 -1.81 -5.90 18.33
C THR A 506 -1.80 -5.17 19.68
N PRO A 507 -0.90 -5.51 20.60
CA PRO A 507 -0.77 -4.77 21.85
C PRO A 507 -0.40 -3.30 21.55
N PRO A 508 -0.90 -2.33 22.33
CA PRO A 508 -0.55 -0.93 22.16
C PRO A 508 0.96 -0.72 22.30
N ASP A 509 1.52 0.13 21.46
CA ASP A 509 2.88 0.63 21.59
C ASP A 509 2.97 1.79 22.59
N ARG A 510 4.14 2.42 22.69
CA ARG A 510 4.36 3.56 23.60
C ARG A 510 3.53 4.80 23.22
N MET A 511 3.05 4.90 21.98
CA MET A 511 2.17 5.97 21.51
C MET A 511 0.69 5.64 21.70
N GLY A 512 0.34 4.43 22.16
CA GLY A 512 -1.03 4.02 22.38
C GLY A 512 -1.78 3.59 21.09
N VAL A 513 -1.09 3.51 19.96
CA VAL A 513 -1.69 3.22 18.64
C VAL A 513 -1.58 1.74 18.25
N GLY A 514 -0.88 0.93 19.06
CA GLY A 514 -0.57 -0.47 18.75
C GLY A 514 0.67 -0.64 17.87
N ILE A 515 1.19 -1.87 17.81
CA ILE A 515 2.31 -2.18 16.90
C ILE A 515 1.76 -2.28 15.49
N PRO A 516 2.17 -1.42 14.54
CA PRO A 516 1.64 -1.41 13.18
C PRO A 516 1.79 -2.76 12.49
N THR A 517 0.70 -3.23 11.90
CA THR A 517 0.68 -4.34 10.97
C THR A 517 0.32 -3.78 9.60
N GLY A 518 1.24 -3.87 8.63
CA GLY A 518 1.03 -3.27 7.32
C GLY A 518 1.27 -1.75 7.27
N GLY A 519 1.33 -1.21 6.07
CA GLY A 519 1.71 0.18 5.83
C GLY A 519 0.69 1.20 6.32
N ASN A 520 -0.60 0.83 6.37
CA ASN A 520 -1.64 1.79 6.75
C ASN A 520 -1.50 2.22 8.22
N LEU A 521 -1.31 1.28 9.15
CA LEU A 521 -1.10 1.62 10.56
C LEU A 521 0.26 2.30 10.80
N LEU A 522 1.30 1.91 10.04
CA LEU A 522 2.58 2.61 10.08
C LEU A 522 2.43 4.09 9.69
N GLY A 523 1.67 4.37 8.63
CA GLY A 523 1.40 5.73 8.18
C GLY A 523 0.59 6.54 9.19
N GLU A 524 -0.44 5.94 9.81
CA GLU A 524 -1.24 6.58 10.86
C GLU A 524 -0.38 6.95 12.07
N MET A 525 0.45 6.02 12.56
CA MET A 525 1.37 6.25 13.66
C MET A 525 2.30 7.44 13.38
N LEU A 526 2.88 7.50 12.19
CA LEU A 526 3.72 8.64 11.80
C LEU A 526 2.95 9.95 11.79
N ALA A 527 1.74 9.97 11.21
CA ALA A 527 0.92 11.18 11.17
C ALA A 527 0.63 11.73 12.57
N VAL A 528 0.32 10.86 13.54
CA VAL A 528 0.10 11.24 14.94
C VAL A 528 1.35 11.89 15.53
N SER A 529 2.54 11.32 15.33
CA SER A 529 3.78 11.90 15.84
C SER A 529 4.10 13.25 15.20
N MET A 530 3.89 13.38 13.90
CA MET A 530 4.09 14.64 13.17
C MET A 530 3.10 15.72 13.62
N LEU A 531 1.83 15.39 13.80
CA LEU A 531 0.80 16.34 14.24
C LEU A 531 1.09 16.88 15.64
N ARG A 532 1.64 16.07 16.57
CA ARG A 532 2.11 16.56 17.88
C ARG A 532 3.17 17.64 17.75
N ASP A 533 4.14 17.41 16.88
CA ASP A 533 5.23 18.38 16.66
C ASP A 533 4.73 19.64 15.98
N ILE A 534 3.94 19.51 14.93
CA ILE A 534 3.40 20.64 14.17
C ILE A 534 2.50 21.50 15.03
N LYS A 535 1.65 20.90 15.87
CA LYS A 535 0.75 21.62 16.80
C LYS A 535 1.52 22.60 17.70
N ARG A 536 2.74 22.29 18.10
CA ARG A 536 3.59 23.16 18.92
C ARG A 536 4.07 24.42 18.19
N THR A 537 4.05 24.39 16.86
CA THR A 537 4.55 25.50 16.04
C THR A 537 3.50 26.60 15.86
N TYR A 538 2.22 26.31 16.10
CA TYR A 538 1.14 27.31 15.96
C TYR A 538 1.13 28.27 17.15
N ARG A 539 0.84 29.54 16.85
CA ARG A 539 0.62 30.58 17.86
C ARG A 539 -0.85 30.66 18.29
N GLU A 540 -1.72 30.12 17.49
CA GLU A 540 -3.14 30.00 17.75
C GLU A 540 -3.37 29.00 18.91
N GLU A 541 -4.35 29.30 19.76
CA GLU A 541 -4.75 28.40 20.85
C GLU A 541 -5.57 27.24 20.29
N LEU A 542 -4.89 26.14 19.98
CA LEU A 542 -5.52 24.94 19.45
C LEU A 542 -6.17 24.10 20.54
N GLY A 543 -7.37 23.59 20.26
CA GLY A 543 -7.97 22.47 20.97
C GLY A 543 -7.26 21.15 20.70
N LEU A 544 -7.89 20.06 21.10
CA LEU A 544 -7.42 18.71 20.75
C LEU A 544 -7.95 18.32 19.39
N PHE A 545 -7.08 17.86 18.50
CA PHE A 545 -7.50 17.11 17.32
C PHE A 545 -8.06 15.76 17.76
N LYS A 546 -9.32 15.47 17.36
CA LYS A 546 -10.02 14.24 17.76
C LYS A 546 -10.59 13.55 16.53
N PHE A 547 -10.23 12.29 16.35
CA PHE A 547 -10.75 11.49 15.25
C PHE A 547 -10.65 9.99 15.58
N GLN A 548 -11.31 9.15 14.79
CA GLN A 548 -11.23 7.70 14.91
C GLN A 548 -10.01 7.19 14.13
N GLY A 549 -9.17 6.39 14.78
CA GLY A 549 -8.07 5.66 14.15
C GLY A 549 -8.57 4.53 13.24
N LEU A 550 -7.65 3.97 12.46
CA LEU A 550 -7.93 2.85 11.56
C LEU A 550 -8.29 1.55 12.31
N ASP A 551 -7.82 1.40 13.54
CA ASP A 551 -8.18 0.31 14.46
C ASP A 551 -9.56 0.49 15.11
N GLY A 552 -10.24 1.61 14.85
CA GLY A 552 -11.52 1.99 15.46
C GLY A 552 -11.40 2.69 16.81
N GLY A 553 -10.19 2.82 17.36
CA GLY A 553 -9.93 3.53 18.62
C GLY A 553 -9.95 5.07 18.45
N PRO A 554 -10.24 5.84 19.52
CA PRO A 554 -10.15 7.30 19.47
C PRO A 554 -8.68 7.74 19.51
N ILE A 555 -8.34 8.73 18.68
CA ILE A 555 -7.05 9.43 18.69
C ILE A 555 -7.29 10.87 19.13
N GLU A 556 -6.52 11.34 20.11
CA GLU A 556 -6.53 12.72 20.60
C GLU A 556 -5.10 13.27 20.62
N ILE A 557 -4.88 14.41 19.96
CA ILE A 557 -3.56 15.03 19.82
C ILE A 557 -3.60 16.47 20.33
#